data_edb19a46e9c103e9848074e6af1c3e1c
#
_entry.id   edb19a46e9c103e9848074e6af1c3e1c
#
_cell.length_a   1.000
_cell.length_b   1.000
_cell.length_c   1.000
_cell.angle_alpha   90.00
_cell.angle_beta   90.00
_cell.angle_gamma   90.00
#
_symmetry.space_group_name_H-M   'P 1'
#
loop_
_entity.id
_entity.type
_entity.pdbx_description
1 polymer ?
#
loop_
_entity_poly.entity_id
_entity_poly.type
_entity_poly.pdbx_seq_one_letter_code
_entity_poly.pdbx_strand_id
1 'polypeptide(L)'
;MQKNQPAYEVQDIPSFIQDVLMKYGEKEHIGESEYLRIFSEDVLKNLKEKFGLSVLGQIIEHSNAYLVHSNDGKTIITMGKYLN
;
A
#
# COMPACT_ATOMS: atom_id res chain seq x y z
N MET A 1 -21.23 -15.22 3.14
CA MET A 1 -20.75 -14.78 2.97
C MET A 1 -20.60 -13.86 2.45
N GLN A 2 -20.31 -13.47 2.43
CA GLN A 2 -20.21 -12.57 1.91
C GLN A 2 -19.76 -12.50 0.72
N LYS A 3 -20.32 -12.60 -0.09
CA LYS A 3 -20.11 -12.59 -1.18
C LYS A 3 -19.76 -11.41 -1.77
N ASN A 4 -20.14 -10.46 -1.48
CA ASN A 4 -19.66 -9.19 -1.91
C ASN A 4 -18.49 -8.78 -1.09
N GLN A 5 -17.71 -9.74 -0.75
CA GLN A 5 -16.49 -9.54 -0.04
C GLN A 5 -15.54 -8.68 -0.86
N PRO A 6 -14.83 -7.76 -0.27
CA PRO A 6 -13.84 -6.98 -1.02
C PRO A 6 -12.79 -7.88 -1.63
N ALA A 7 -12.20 -7.42 -2.71
CA ALA A 7 -11.16 -8.18 -3.40
C ALA A 7 -9.82 -7.95 -2.72
N TYR A 8 -9.71 -8.31 -1.46
CA TYR A 8 -8.45 -8.17 -0.73
C TYR A 8 -8.39 -9.18 0.39
N GLU A 9 -7.18 -9.43 0.89
CA GLU A 9 -6.93 -10.25 2.05
C GLU A 9 -6.15 -9.43 3.06
N VAL A 10 -6.46 -9.59 4.33
CA VAL A 10 -5.67 -9.01 5.39
C VAL A 10 -4.50 -9.94 5.65
N GLN A 11 -3.29 -9.42 5.56
CA GLN A 11 -2.08 -10.22 5.78
C GLN A 11 -0.91 -9.31 6.05
N ASP A 12 0.13 -9.87 6.61
CA ASP A 12 1.34 -9.12 6.87
C ASP A 12 2.05 -8.81 5.56
N ILE A 13 2.57 -7.62 5.47
CA ILE A 13 3.32 -7.13 4.33
C ILE A 13 4.77 -6.98 4.77
N PRO A 14 5.75 -7.34 3.93
CA PRO A 14 7.16 -7.15 4.31
C PRO A 14 7.42 -5.73 4.80
N SER A 15 8.25 -5.62 5.81
CA SER A 15 8.53 -4.32 6.44
C SER A 15 8.97 -3.27 5.44
N PHE A 16 9.82 -3.66 4.49
CA PHE A 16 10.33 -2.67 3.54
C PHE A 16 9.20 -2.16 2.65
N ILE A 17 8.21 -2.99 2.34
CA ILE A 17 7.05 -2.56 1.57
C ILE A 17 6.17 -1.62 2.40
N GLN A 18 6.02 -1.92 3.69
CA GLN A 18 5.30 -1.02 4.59
C GLN A 18 5.95 0.36 4.61
N ASP A 19 7.28 0.39 4.72
CA ASP A 19 8.02 1.64 4.75
C ASP A 19 7.85 2.42 3.45
N VAL A 20 7.90 1.73 2.32
CA VAL A 20 7.73 2.38 1.03
C VAL A 20 6.33 2.94 0.89
N LEU A 21 5.32 2.17 1.31
CA LEU A 21 3.93 2.66 1.26
C LEU A 21 3.74 3.89 2.14
N MET A 22 4.33 3.87 3.33
CA MET A 22 4.18 5.00 4.24
C MET A 22 4.86 6.25 3.71
N LYS A 23 5.99 6.10 3.01
CA LYS A 23 6.74 7.24 2.51
C LYS A 23 6.29 7.71 1.14
N TYR A 24 5.99 6.80 0.26
CA TYR A 24 5.77 7.11 -1.14
C TYR A 24 4.42 6.68 -1.67
N GLY A 25 3.69 5.86 -0.95
CA GLY A 25 2.39 5.37 -1.41
C GLY A 25 1.42 6.51 -1.61
N GLU A 26 0.49 6.31 -2.52
CA GLU A 26 -0.56 7.28 -2.73
C GLU A 26 -1.45 7.31 -1.50
N LYS A 27 -1.72 8.51 -0.99
CA LYS A 27 -2.44 8.68 0.25
C LYS A 27 -3.86 9.10 -0.07
N GLU A 28 -4.79 8.33 0.44
CA GLU A 28 -6.21 8.58 0.18
C GLU A 28 -6.95 8.59 1.51
N HIS A 29 -7.68 9.66 1.77
CA HIS A 29 -8.42 9.80 3.03
C HIS A 29 -9.63 8.90 2.98
N ILE A 30 -9.80 8.05 3.99
CA ILE A 30 -10.97 7.19 4.11
C ILE A 30 -11.54 7.40 5.50
N GLY A 31 -12.86 7.45 5.58
CA GLY A 31 -13.49 7.75 6.86
C GLY A 31 -13.08 9.12 7.35
N GLU A 32 -13.10 9.29 8.65
CA GLU A 32 -12.83 10.60 9.25
C GLU A 32 -11.41 10.74 9.75
N SER A 33 -10.75 9.65 10.03
CA SER A 33 -9.46 9.74 10.69
C SER A 33 -8.46 8.70 10.19
N GLU A 34 -8.66 8.17 9.01
CA GLU A 34 -7.80 7.12 8.49
C GLU A 34 -7.38 7.42 7.07
N TYR A 35 -6.22 6.90 6.70
CA TYR A 35 -5.68 7.04 5.37
C TYR A 35 -5.31 5.68 4.79
N LEU A 36 -5.62 5.51 3.52
CA LEU A 36 -5.22 4.35 2.75
C LEU A 36 -3.96 4.69 1.97
N ARG A 37 -3.01 3.77 1.93
CA ARG A 37 -1.81 3.90 1.10
C ARG A 37 -1.79 2.78 0.11
N ILE A 38 -1.58 3.12 -1.15
CA ILE A 38 -1.52 2.12 -2.23
C ILE A 38 -0.43 2.49 -3.21
N PHE A 39 -0.08 1.52 -4.05
CA PHE A 39 0.84 1.75 -5.17
C PHE A 39 0.00 2.06 -6.40
N SER A 40 -0.16 3.33 -6.70
CA SER A 40 -0.78 3.74 -7.95
C SER A 40 0.26 3.68 -9.07
N GLU A 41 -0.17 3.81 -10.31
CA GLU A 41 0.75 3.86 -11.43
C GLU A 41 1.72 5.01 -11.29
N ASP A 42 1.23 6.16 -10.84
CA ASP A 42 2.09 7.33 -10.65
C ASP A 42 3.14 7.09 -9.59
N VAL A 43 2.76 6.42 -8.50
CA VAL A 43 3.70 6.08 -7.45
C VAL A 43 4.77 5.14 -7.97
N LEU A 44 4.37 4.11 -8.71
CA LEU A 44 5.34 3.15 -9.24
C LEU A 44 6.29 3.82 -10.21
N LYS A 45 5.78 4.71 -11.04
CA LYS A 45 6.61 5.46 -11.97
C LYS A 45 7.61 6.34 -11.23
N ASN A 46 7.16 7.01 -10.19
CA ASN A 46 8.02 7.85 -9.38
C ASN A 46 9.11 7.04 -8.70
N LEU A 47 8.77 5.86 -8.19
CA LEU A 47 9.74 4.99 -7.54
C LEU A 47 10.79 4.49 -8.52
N LYS A 48 10.37 4.19 -9.75
CA LYS A 48 11.30 3.78 -10.79
C LYS A 48 12.29 4.90 -11.08
N GLU A 49 11.80 6.13 -11.19
CA GLU A 49 12.67 7.27 -11.50
C GLU A 49 13.61 7.58 -10.35
N LYS A 50 13.15 7.37 -9.13
CA LYS A 50 13.93 7.71 -7.96
C LYS A 50 14.96 6.63 -7.60
N PHE A 51 14.60 5.38 -7.72
CA PHE A 51 15.41 4.27 -7.24
C PHE A 51 15.87 3.28 -8.31
N GLY A 52 15.34 3.38 -9.52
CA GLY A 52 15.75 2.52 -10.62
C GLY A 52 14.97 1.24 -10.73
N LEU A 53 15.27 0.48 -11.78
CA LEU A 53 14.51 -0.73 -12.12
C LEU A 53 14.72 -1.86 -11.13
N SER A 54 15.90 -1.95 -10.55
CA SER A 54 16.20 -3.03 -9.62
C SER A 54 15.31 -2.96 -8.39
N VAL A 55 15.19 -1.76 -7.82
CA VAL A 55 14.34 -1.56 -6.65
C VAL A 55 12.88 -1.71 -7.04
N LEU A 56 12.49 -1.17 -8.19
CA LEU A 56 11.12 -1.30 -8.64
C LEU A 56 10.74 -2.77 -8.80
N GLY A 57 11.64 -3.59 -9.30
CA GLY A 57 11.38 -5.01 -9.46
C GLY A 57 11.01 -5.69 -8.15
N GLN A 58 11.65 -5.29 -7.07
CA GLN A 58 11.32 -5.84 -5.76
C GLN A 58 9.98 -5.36 -5.26
N ILE A 59 9.61 -4.12 -5.59
CA ILE A 59 8.35 -3.53 -5.14
C ILE A 59 7.18 -4.07 -5.95
N ILE A 60 7.40 -4.31 -7.25
CA ILE A 60 6.31 -4.66 -8.15
C ILE A 60 5.62 -5.96 -7.77
N GLU A 61 6.33 -6.86 -7.11
CA GLU A 61 5.74 -8.11 -6.63
C GLU A 61 4.69 -7.86 -5.57
N HIS A 62 4.74 -6.69 -4.96
CA HIS A 62 3.80 -6.29 -3.92
C HIS A 62 2.96 -5.10 -4.35
N SER A 63 2.81 -4.91 -5.66
CA SER A 63 2.12 -3.73 -6.18
C SER A 63 0.64 -3.70 -5.78
N ASN A 64 0.08 -4.82 -5.38
CA ASN A 64 -1.30 -4.88 -4.91
C ASN A 64 -1.41 -4.75 -3.38
N ALA A 65 -0.31 -4.43 -2.72
CA ALA A 65 -0.33 -4.22 -1.27
C ALA A 65 -1.06 -2.92 -0.92
N TYR A 66 -1.72 -2.93 0.21
CA TYR A 66 -2.32 -1.72 0.74
C TYR A 66 -2.05 -1.64 2.24
N LEU A 67 -2.22 -0.46 2.78
CA LEU A 67 -2.00 -0.23 4.19
C LEU A 67 -2.92 0.90 4.62
N VAL A 68 -3.55 0.73 5.78
CA VAL A 68 -4.41 1.78 6.35
C VAL A 68 -3.77 2.22 7.65
N HIS A 69 -3.63 3.53 7.85
CA HIS A 69 -3.01 4.04 9.05
C HIS A 69 -3.84 5.18 9.64
N SER A 70 -3.53 5.50 10.90
CA SER A 70 -4.22 6.55 11.62
C SER A 70 -3.87 7.92 11.02
N ASN A 71 -4.67 8.91 11.40
CA ASN A 71 -4.53 10.26 10.89
C ASN A 71 -3.15 10.85 11.17
N ASP A 72 -2.56 10.51 12.30
CA ASP A 72 -1.23 11.03 12.66
C ASP A 72 -0.09 10.18 12.09
N GLY A 73 -0.41 9.09 11.42
CA GLY A 73 0.59 8.24 10.79
C GLY A 73 1.35 7.34 11.73
N LYS A 74 0.92 7.25 12.98
CA LYS A 74 1.70 6.51 13.99
C LYS A 74 1.23 5.08 14.19
N THR A 75 0.01 4.77 13.77
CA THR A 75 -0.55 3.45 13.99
C THR A 75 -1.01 2.85 12.68
N ILE A 76 -0.52 1.66 12.37
CA ILE A 76 -1.03 0.90 11.23
C ILE A 76 -2.26 0.15 11.70
N ILE A 77 -3.39 0.42 11.08
CA ILE A 77 -4.66 -0.17 11.45
C ILE A 77 -4.84 -1.53 10.80
N THR A 78 -4.54 -1.61 9.53
CA THR A 78 -4.61 -2.89 8.82
C THR A 78 -3.72 -2.82 7.58
N MET A 79 -3.39 -3.98 7.05
CA MET A 79 -2.62 -4.08 5.82
C MET A 79 -2.96 -5.40 5.14
N GLY A 80 -2.69 -5.48 3.86
CA GLY A 80 -2.98 -6.69 3.12
C GLY A 80 -2.73 -6.49 1.64
N LYS A 81 -3.30 -7.36 0.84
CA LYS A 81 -3.17 -7.29 -0.61
C LYS A 81 -4.53 -7.41 -1.24
N TYR A 82 -4.75 -6.64 -2.29
CA TYR A 82 -5.95 -6.79 -3.09
C TYR A 82 -5.84 -8.07 -3.90
N LEU A 83 -6.94 -8.79 -4.02
CA LEU A 83 -7.00 -9.96 -4.86
C LEU A 83 -7.28 -9.52 -6.30
N ASN A 84 -6.73 -10.27 -7.24
CA ASN A 84 -6.95 -9.96 -8.66
C ASN A 84 -7.88 -10.95 -9.31
#